data_e1a4af8e9e818c8867a224791b0e2421
#
_entry.id   e1a4af8e9e818c8867a224791b0e2421
#
_cell.length_a   1.000
_cell.length_b   1.000
_cell.length_c   1.000
_cell.angle_alpha   90.00
_cell.angle_beta   90.00
_cell.angle_gamma   90.00
#
_symmetry.space_group_name_H-M   'P 1'
#
loop_
_entity.id
_entity.type
_entity.pdbx_description
1 polymer ?
#
loop_
_entity_poly.entity_id
_entity_poly.type
_entity_poly.pdbx_seq_one_letter_code
_entity_poly.pdbx_strand_id
1 'polypeptide(L)'
;MVRLDERRWVKAGIELSDGRAMLSSVLTDGRSDWATGPYEGDARDFWMRATVAKGVLRLQASADGRHWPLVRLCPFPVATRYRVGPMACTPERAGLAVRFSDWSLTPPLGKDLHDLS
;
A
#
# COMPACT_ATOMS: atom_id res chain seq x y z
N MET A 1 0.09 -1.65 5.39
CA MET A 1 0.79 -2.96 5.36
C MET A 1 -0.24 -4.08 5.39
N VAL A 2 -0.05 -5.09 4.57
CA VAL A 2 -0.77 -6.38 4.62
C VAL A 2 0.25 -7.45 4.98
N ARG A 3 -0.01 -8.24 6.01
CA ARG A 3 0.95 -9.20 6.53
C ARG A 3 0.27 -10.54 6.79
N LEU A 4 0.87 -11.61 6.30
CA LEU A 4 0.50 -12.97 6.63
C LEU A 4 1.32 -13.47 7.84
N ASP A 5 2.64 -13.35 7.75
CA ASP A 5 3.60 -13.69 8.81
C ASP A 5 4.86 -12.82 8.71
N GLU A 6 5.95 -13.21 9.36
CA GLU A 6 7.21 -12.45 9.38
C GLU A 6 7.95 -12.46 8.06
N ARG A 7 7.70 -13.44 7.21
CA ARG A 7 8.39 -13.64 5.94
C ARG A 7 7.54 -13.30 4.72
N ARG A 8 6.21 -13.07 4.91
CA ARG A 8 5.25 -12.82 3.82
C ARG A 8 4.38 -11.62 4.14
N TRP A 9 4.71 -10.52 3.51
CA TRP A 9 4.01 -9.25 3.71
C TRP A 9 4.20 -8.30 2.53
N VAL A 10 3.31 -7.34 2.44
CA VAL A 10 3.42 -6.19 1.52
C VAL A 10 3.26 -4.91 2.34
N LYS A 11 4.17 -3.97 2.12
CA LYS A 11 3.99 -2.58 2.55
C LYS A 11 3.96 -1.68 1.33
N ALA A 12 3.19 -0.61 1.39
CA ALA A 12 3.13 0.41 0.35
C ALA A 12 2.76 1.75 0.96
N GLY A 13 3.15 2.81 0.31
CA GLY A 13 2.87 4.18 0.73
C GLY A 13 3.79 5.20 0.10
N ILE A 14 3.72 6.40 0.61
CA ILE A 14 4.65 7.46 0.26
C ILE A 14 5.89 7.34 1.13
N GLU A 15 7.05 7.38 0.51
CA GLU A 15 8.33 7.51 1.21
C GLU A 15 9.11 8.71 0.66
N LEU A 16 9.88 9.33 1.52
CA LEU A 16 10.82 10.36 1.12
C LEU A 16 12.15 9.69 0.73
N SER A 17 12.56 9.87 -0.51
CA SER A 17 13.83 9.37 -1.05
C SER A 17 14.51 10.48 -1.83
N ASP A 18 15.75 10.80 -1.49
CA ASP A 18 16.54 11.88 -2.12
C ASP A 18 15.79 13.23 -2.19
N GLY A 19 15.06 13.55 -1.11
CA GLY A 19 14.28 14.79 -1.02
C GLY A 19 13.00 14.82 -1.85
N ARG A 20 12.59 13.69 -2.44
CA ARG A 20 11.38 13.56 -3.26
C ARG A 20 10.38 12.61 -2.64
N ALA A 21 9.10 12.92 -2.79
CA ALA A 21 8.04 12.00 -2.45
C ALA A 21 7.95 10.91 -3.54
N MET A 22 8.06 9.67 -3.10
CA MET A 22 8.01 8.50 -3.96
C MET A 22 6.85 7.59 -3.54
N LEU A 23 6.08 7.13 -4.51
CA LEU A 23 5.09 6.07 -4.27
C LEU A 23 5.80 4.73 -4.37
N SER A 24 5.80 4.00 -3.28
CA SER A 24 6.63 2.82 -3.11
C SER A 24 5.82 1.62 -2.66
N SER A 25 6.25 0.45 -3.05
CA SER A 25 5.75 -0.83 -2.54
C SER A 25 6.86 -1.85 -2.40
N VAL A 26 6.81 -2.63 -1.33
CA VAL A 26 7.71 -3.75 -1.09
C VAL A 26 6.86 -5.00 -0.87
N LEU A 27 7.06 -6.00 -1.71
CA LEU A 27 6.57 -7.36 -1.49
C LEU A 27 7.70 -8.18 -0.89
N THR A 28 7.43 -8.87 0.21
CA THR A 28 8.34 -9.85 0.78
C THR A 28 7.66 -11.22 0.80
N ASP A 29 8.33 -12.20 0.23
CA ASP A 29 8.02 -13.62 0.31
C ASP A 29 9.35 -14.40 0.45
N GLY A 30 9.90 -14.40 1.65
CA GLY A 30 11.25 -14.87 1.93
C GLY A 30 12.35 -13.96 1.35
N ARG A 31 12.09 -13.31 0.23
CA ARG A 31 12.91 -12.27 -0.40
C ARG A 31 12.04 -11.05 -0.67
N SER A 32 12.68 -9.89 -0.72
CA SER A 32 11.97 -8.62 -0.94
C SER A 32 12.13 -8.15 -2.38
N ASP A 33 11.03 -7.68 -2.93
CA ASP A 33 10.91 -7.01 -4.22
C ASP A 33 10.38 -5.61 -3.97
N TRP A 34 11.19 -4.61 -4.25
CA TRP A 34 10.91 -3.21 -4.03
C TRP A 34 10.72 -2.48 -5.35
N ALA A 35 9.59 -1.79 -5.50
CA ALA A 35 9.30 -0.92 -6.62
C ALA A 35 8.95 0.47 -6.11
N THR A 36 9.45 1.48 -6.80
CA THR A 36 9.22 2.88 -6.45
C THR A 36 9.14 3.75 -7.71
N GLY A 37 8.38 4.83 -7.64
CA GLY A 37 8.25 5.81 -8.69
C GLY A 37 7.87 7.18 -8.12
N PRO A 38 8.05 8.28 -8.86
CA PRO A 38 7.68 9.60 -8.41
C PRO A 38 6.19 9.67 -8.01
N TYR A 39 5.90 10.38 -6.93
CA TYR A 39 4.53 10.73 -6.55
C TYR A 39 4.26 12.20 -6.88
N GLU A 40 3.34 12.42 -7.80
CA GLU A 40 3.02 13.76 -8.33
C GLU A 40 1.91 14.49 -7.53
N GLY A 41 1.28 13.79 -6.57
CA GLY A 41 0.24 14.36 -5.71
C GLY A 41 0.81 15.06 -4.47
N ASP A 42 -0.09 15.56 -3.62
CA ASP A 42 0.30 16.09 -2.30
C ASP A 42 0.67 14.94 -1.36
N ALA A 43 1.95 14.82 -1.05
CA ALA A 43 2.46 13.76 -0.16
C ALA A 43 1.99 13.91 1.30
N ARG A 44 1.37 15.05 1.67
CA ARG A 44 0.82 15.29 3.00
C ARG A 44 -0.57 14.72 3.17
N ASP A 45 -1.27 14.46 2.07
CA ASP A 45 -2.65 13.96 2.08
C ASP A 45 -2.89 13.05 0.87
N PHE A 46 -3.04 11.75 1.09
CA PHE A 46 -3.28 10.77 0.04
C PHE A 46 -4.03 9.56 0.59
N TRP A 47 -4.64 8.82 -0.30
CA TRP A 47 -5.40 7.63 0.04
C TRP A 47 -4.74 6.36 -0.50
N MET A 48 -4.83 5.29 0.28
CA MET A 48 -4.36 3.97 -0.12
C MET A 48 -5.48 2.94 0.03
N ARG A 49 -5.57 2.03 -0.93
CA ARG A 49 -6.49 0.90 -0.89
C ARG A 49 -5.76 -0.39 -1.24
N ALA A 50 -5.92 -1.41 -0.39
CA ALA A 50 -5.39 -2.75 -0.64
C ALA A 50 -6.56 -3.72 -0.75
N THR A 51 -6.59 -4.54 -1.80
CA THR A 51 -7.55 -5.62 -1.98
C THR A 51 -6.81 -6.94 -2.08
N VAL A 52 -7.14 -7.88 -1.20
CA VAL A 52 -6.58 -9.24 -1.23
C VAL A 52 -7.70 -10.21 -1.58
N ALA A 53 -7.56 -10.90 -2.68
CA ALA A 53 -8.54 -11.90 -3.13
C ALA A 53 -7.89 -12.94 -4.05
N LYS A 54 -8.27 -14.19 -3.90
CA LYS A 54 -7.93 -15.29 -4.82
C LYS A 54 -6.43 -15.40 -5.14
N GLY A 55 -5.58 -15.23 -4.13
CA GLY A 55 -4.12 -15.34 -4.31
C GLY A 55 -3.45 -14.10 -4.92
N VAL A 56 -4.14 -12.98 -4.97
CA VAL A 56 -3.65 -11.72 -5.54
C VAL A 56 -3.84 -10.59 -4.53
N LEU A 57 -2.86 -9.72 -4.45
CA LEU A 57 -2.96 -8.44 -3.76
C LEU A 57 -2.90 -7.32 -4.79
N ARG A 58 -3.88 -6.44 -4.74
CA ARG A 58 -3.98 -5.22 -5.54
C ARG A 58 -3.80 -4.01 -4.64
N LEU A 59 -2.86 -3.16 -4.96
CA LEU A 59 -2.64 -1.87 -4.32
C LEU A 59 -3.05 -0.75 -5.26
N GLN A 60 -3.80 0.18 -4.74
CA GLN A 60 -4.22 1.40 -5.41
C GLN A 60 -3.92 2.58 -4.51
N ALA A 61 -3.57 3.71 -5.09
CA ALA A 61 -3.43 4.99 -4.40
C ALA A 61 -4.28 6.04 -5.09
N SER A 62 -4.70 7.03 -4.33
CA SER A 62 -5.49 8.13 -4.86
C SER A 62 -4.98 9.45 -4.30
N ALA A 63 -4.96 10.48 -5.13
CA ALA A 63 -4.66 11.85 -4.75
C ALA A 63 -5.92 12.68 -4.44
N ASP A 64 -7.11 12.17 -4.78
CA ASP A 64 -8.39 12.88 -4.66
C ASP A 64 -9.50 12.08 -3.96
N GLY A 65 -9.20 10.84 -3.57
CA GLY A 65 -10.17 9.91 -2.97
C GLY A 65 -11.24 9.38 -3.93
N ARG A 66 -11.14 9.70 -5.22
CA ARG A 66 -12.13 9.35 -6.25
C ARG A 66 -11.56 8.48 -7.36
N HIS A 67 -10.37 8.80 -7.84
CA HIS A 67 -9.67 8.04 -8.88
C HIS A 67 -8.60 7.18 -8.23
N TRP A 68 -8.61 5.89 -8.54
CA TRP A 68 -7.82 4.87 -7.87
C TRP A 68 -6.91 4.09 -8.82
N PRO A 69 -5.90 4.74 -9.41
CA PRO A 69 -4.95 4.06 -10.27
C PRO A 69 -4.22 2.93 -9.55
N LEU A 70 -3.88 1.92 -10.33
CA LEU A 70 -3.14 0.77 -9.86
C LEU A 70 -1.69 1.16 -9.54
N VAL A 71 -1.26 0.84 -8.34
CA VAL A 71 0.15 0.95 -7.92
C VAL A 71 0.87 -0.38 -8.14
N ARG A 72 0.23 -1.47 -7.73
CA ARG A 72 0.81 -2.80 -7.86
C ARG A 72 -0.28 -3.87 -7.89
N LEU A 73 -0.04 -4.86 -8.73
CA LEU A 73 -0.72 -6.15 -8.70
C LEU A 73 0.34 -7.22 -8.51
N CYS A 74 0.22 -8.03 -7.48
CA CYS A 74 1.20 -9.08 -7.23
C CYS A 74 0.56 -10.34 -6.64
N PRO A 75 1.16 -11.52 -6.84
CA PRO A 75 0.77 -12.72 -6.12
C PRO A 75 0.86 -12.50 -4.61
N PHE A 76 -0.12 -13.02 -3.89
CA PHE A 76 -0.10 -13.00 -2.43
C PHE A 76 -0.81 -14.27 -1.92
N PRO A 77 -0.21 -15.03 -0.99
CA PRO A 77 -0.73 -16.34 -0.62
C PRO A 77 -2.17 -16.28 -0.12
N VAL A 78 -2.98 -17.25 -0.53
CA VAL A 78 -4.32 -17.44 0.03
C VAL A 78 -4.18 -17.90 1.49
N ALA A 79 -4.89 -17.25 2.38
CA ALA A 79 -4.90 -17.59 3.80
C ALA A 79 -6.27 -17.32 4.41
N THR A 80 -6.54 -17.94 5.53
CA THR A 80 -7.78 -17.72 6.29
C THR A 80 -7.76 -16.41 7.09
N ARG A 81 -6.57 -15.84 7.30
CA ARG A 81 -6.40 -14.62 8.08
C ARG A 81 -5.20 -13.82 7.60
N TYR A 82 -5.38 -12.52 7.49
CA TYR A 82 -4.31 -11.53 7.27
C TYR A 82 -4.34 -10.50 8.40
N ARG A 83 -3.18 -9.94 8.70
CA ARG A 83 -3.05 -8.73 9.51
C ARG A 83 -2.92 -7.55 8.58
N VAL A 84 -3.76 -6.55 8.75
CA VAL A 84 -3.79 -5.36 7.90
C VAL A 84 -3.85 -4.12 8.77
N GLY A 85 -3.11 -3.11 8.43
CA GLY A 85 -3.14 -1.84 9.15
C GLY A 85 -2.29 -0.76 8.51
N PRO A 86 -2.55 0.50 8.87
CA PRO A 86 -1.65 1.59 8.54
C PRO A 86 -0.30 1.40 9.25
N MET A 87 0.73 2.01 8.70
CA MET A 87 2.05 2.03 9.32
C MET A 87 2.78 3.33 9.00
N ALA A 88 3.60 3.79 9.92
CA ALA A 88 4.58 4.84 9.70
C ALA A 88 5.96 4.35 10.11
N CYS A 89 6.99 4.79 9.43
CA CYS A 89 8.37 4.42 9.69
C CYS A 89 9.28 5.60 9.37
N THR A 90 10.15 5.96 10.31
CA THR A 90 11.16 7.02 10.15
C THR A 90 12.51 6.48 10.61
N PRO A 91 13.22 5.71 9.77
CA PRO A 91 14.45 5.03 10.21
C PRO A 91 15.60 5.99 10.53
N GLU A 92 15.61 7.19 9.96
CA GLU A 92 16.74 8.14 10.08
C GLU A 92 16.53 9.23 11.12
N ARG A 93 15.29 9.46 11.58
CA ARG A 93 14.97 10.51 12.55
C ARG A 93 13.73 10.17 13.37
N ALA A 94 13.61 10.79 14.53
CA ALA A 94 12.41 10.72 15.37
C ALA A 94 11.49 11.93 15.12
N GLY A 95 10.27 11.87 15.66
CA GLY A 95 9.35 13.01 15.76
C GLY A 95 8.46 13.26 14.55
N LEU A 96 8.41 12.36 13.55
CA LEU A 96 7.42 12.48 12.48
C LEU A 96 6.03 12.10 13.01
N ALA A 97 5.10 13.05 12.99
CA ALA A 97 3.70 12.80 13.27
C ALA A 97 2.97 12.45 11.96
N VAL A 98 2.28 11.33 11.96
CA VAL A 98 1.44 10.88 10.83
C VAL A 98 0.02 10.65 11.35
N ARG A 99 -0.96 11.22 10.66
CA ARG A 99 -2.37 11.00 10.93
C ARG A 99 -2.93 9.99 9.94
N PHE A 100 -3.62 8.99 10.43
CA PHE A 100 -4.42 8.07 9.63
C PHE A 100 -5.90 8.31 9.93
N SER A 101 -6.72 8.45 8.90
CA SER A 101 -8.17 8.62 8.99
C SER A 101 -8.89 7.68 8.02
N ASP A 102 -10.20 7.57 8.16
CA ASP A 102 -11.09 6.81 7.27
C ASP A 102 -10.69 5.34 7.09
N TRP A 103 -10.05 4.76 8.11
CA TRP A 103 -9.69 3.36 8.13
C TRP A 103 -10.94 2.48 8.12
N SER A 104 -11.05 1.60 7.15
CA SER A 104 -12.14 0.63 7.06
C SER A 104 -11.67 -0.71 6.51
N LEU A 105 -12.36 -1.77 6.89
CA LEU A 105 -12.24 -3.11 6.33
C LEU A 105 -13.57 -3.47 5.67
N THR A 106 -13.51 -3.90 4.43
CA THR A 106 -14.66 -4.29 3.63
C THR A 106 -14.40 -5.63 2.97
N PRO A 107 -15.42 -6.33 2.45
CA PRO A 107 -15.21 -7.40 1.49
C PRO A 107 -14.34 -6.96 0.32
N PRO A 108 -13.60 -7.88 -0.34
CA PRO A 108 -12.80 -7.54 -1.51
C PRO A 108 -13.63 -6.85 -2.58
N LEU A 109 -13.10 -5.80 -3.17
CA LEU A 109 -13.75 -5.12 -4.29
C LEU A 109 -13.76 -6.03 -5.52
N GLY A 110 -14.95 -6.30 -6.05
CA GLY A 110 -15.15 -7.07 -7.28
C GLY A 110 -15.03 -6.22 -8.56
N LYS A 111 -14.12 -5.25 -8.58
CA LYS A 111 -13.92 -4.35 -9.72
C LYS A 111 -12.86 -4.87 -10.66
N ASP A 112 -13.00 -4.57 -11.94
CA ASP A 112 -12.00 -4.86 -12.95
C ASP A 112 -10.69 -4.13 -12.65
N LEU A 113 -9.59 -4.68 -13.17
CA LEU A 113 -8.25 -4.15 -12.91
C LEU A 113 -8.08 -2.70 -13.37
N HIS A 114 -8.75 -2.33 -14.44
CA HIS A 114 -8.70 -1.00 -15.04
C HIS A 114 -9.85 -0.07 -14.61
N ASP A 115 -10.69 -0.51 -13.69
CA ASP A 115 -11.72 0.34 -13.08
C ASP A 115 -11.07 1.27 -12.05
N LEU A 116 -11.01 2.53 -12.37
CA LEU A 116 -10.39 3.58 -11.55
C LEU A 116 -11.33 4.16 -10.49
N SER A 117 -12.54 3.65 -10.36
CA SER A 117 -13.50 4.17 -9.37
C SER A 117 -13.27 3.68 -7.93
#